data_189444d63bc6c9b769dde4188b324476
#
_entry.id   189444d63bc6c9b769dde4188b324476
#
_cell.length_a   1.000
_cell.length_b   1.000
_cell.length_c   1.000
_cell.angle_alpha   90.00
_cell.angle_beta   90.00
_cell.angle_gamma   90.00
#
_symmetry.space_group_name_H-M   'P 1'
#
loop_
_entity.id
_entity.type
_entity.pdbx_description
1 polymer ?
#
loop_
_entity_poly.entity_id
_entity_poly.type
_entity_poly.pdbx_seq_one_letter_code
_entity_poly.pdbx_strand_id
1 'polypeptide(L)'
;MAKITINQIAEELNLSRNTISKVLNQKGGVSEKTEQLVLNHAKQMGYKQLDQMNQEEKQETVINEKSLLLVTSHIPMNQHFGVRALDAFQKKVSREGYRVEIEIVTEEEMRMNQVPRGMENDRIDGIVCIEMFDKEYSTFLCETKKPILFIDSAVEIDESFTNLDLILMENQNSISILVRRMIDAGYRKFGFVGDKKHCRSFHERWEACDRILTKAGIKDFEKGSVCALDQKKYNDYRWMCKRIKELAMLPDVFICANDEIAVTLIRALREIGLTVPEDVKAIAAGWKDIIATIDDPVNQTFLQAAHVTLAE
;
A
#
# COMPACT_ATOMS: atom_id res chain seq x y z
N MET A 1 -31.36 46.94 -2.87
CA MET A 1 -30.72 46.77 -4.18
C MET A 1 -31.78 46.28 -5.16
N ALA A 2 -31.87 46.86 -6.36
CA ALA A 2 -32.83 46.44 -7.37
C ALA A 2 -32.50 45.00 -7.83
N LYS A 3 -33.53 44.18 -8.07
CA LYS A 3 -33.39 42.78 -8.50
C LYS A 3 -32.98 42.77 -9.98
N ILE A 4 -31.77 42.27 -10.29
CA ILE A 4 -31.30 42.12 -11.67
C ILE A 4 -32.21 41.16 -12.42
N THR A 5 -32.56 41.51 -13.66
CA THR A 5 -33.48 40.74 -14.50
C THR A 5 -32.79 40.18 -15.75
N ILE A 6 -33.35 39.12 -16.33
CA ILE A 6 -32.89 38.54 -17.60
C ILE A 6 -32.85 39.58 -18.74
N ASN A 7 -33.79 40.54 -18.72
CA ASN A 7 -33.84 41.60 -19.73
C ASN A 7 -32.61 42.53 -19.65
N GLN A 8 -32.18 42.90 -18.43
CA GLN A 8 -31.03 43.75 -18.23
C GLN A 8 -29.74 43.06 -18.72
N ILE A 9 -29.56 41.77 -18.44
CA ILE A 9 -28.44 40.98 -18.93
C ILE A 9 -28.45 40.90 -20.47
N ALA A 10 -29.67 40.76 -21.06
CA ALA A 10 -29.86 40.71 -22.50
C ALA A 10 -29.48 42.03 -23.18
N GLU A 11 -29.86 43.16 -22.60
CA GLU A 11 -29.53 44.50 -23.09
C GLU A 11 -28.06 44.76 -23.01
N GLU A 12 -27.39 44.49 -21.90
CA GLU A 12 -25.95 44.73 -21.74
C GLU A 12 -25.06 43.89 -22.67
N LEU A 13 -25.47 42.62 -22.91
CA LEU A 13 -24.75 41.73 -23.79
C LEU A 13 -25.19 41.82 -25.26
N ASN A 14 -26.17 42.66 -25.58
CA ASN A 14 -26.75 42.78 -26.91
C ASN A 14 -27.22 41.42 -27.49
N LEU A 15 -27.79 40.56 -26.62
CA LEU A 15 -28.30 39.23 -26.93
C LEU A 15 -29.80 39.17 -26.74
N SER A 16 -30.49 38.23 -27.40
CA SER A 16 -31.92 38.04 -27.19
C SER A 16 -32.19 37.50 -25.78
N ARG A 17 -33.34 37.96 -25.18
CA ARG A 17 -33.83 37.41 -23.91
C ARG A 17 -33.91 35.89 -23.94
N ASN A 18 -34.27 35.32 -25.08
CA ASN A 18 -34.39 33.87 -25.27
C ASN A 18 -33.00 33.17 -25.18
N THR A 19 -31.95 33.80 -25.74
CA THR A 19 -30.57 33.32 -25.63
C THR A 19 -30.11 33.31 -24.19
N ILE A 20 -30.33 34.41 -23.44
CA ILE A 20 -29.99 34.48 -22.02
C ILE A 20 -30.76 33.43 -21.22
N SER A 21 -32.09 33.32 -21.47
CA SER A 21 -32.90 32.31 -20.79
C SER A 21 -32.49 30.89 -21.08
N LYS A 22 -32.05 30.58 -22.31
CA LYS A 22 -31.56 29.25 -22.67
C LYS A 22 -30.26 28.93 -21.91
N VAL A 23 -29.31 29.87 -21.84
CA VAL A 23 -28.06 29.71 -21.10
C VAL A 23 -28.31 29.55 -19.61
N LEU A 24 -29.08 30.47 -19.02
CA LEU A 24 -29.38 30.42 -17.58
C LEU A 24 -30.21 29.20 -17.15
N ASN A 25 -30.95 28.57 -18.04
CA ASN A 25 -31.71 27.34 -17.79
C ASN A 25 -31.08 26.09 -18.44
N GLN A 26 -29.83 26.14 -18.88
CA GLN A 26 -29.06 25.03 -19.45
C GLN A 26 -29.77 24.25 -20.59
N LYS A 27 -30.64 24.95 -21.36
CA LYS A 27 -31.47 24.29 -22.40
C LYS A 27 -30.76 23.99 -23.71
N GLY A 28 -29.45 24.15 -23.77
CA GLY A 28 -28.63 23.88 -24.95
C GLY A 28 -28.95 24.78 -26.18
N GLY A 29 -28.22 24.57 -27.29
CA GLY A 29 -28.45 25.30 -28.55
C GLY A 29 -27.83 26.70 -28.58
N VAL A 30 -26.87 27.00 -27.72
CA VAL A 30 -26.04 28.21 -27.70
C VAL A 30 -24.60 27.80 -27.79
N SER A 31 -23.72 28.58 -28.44
CA SER A 31 -22.28 28.24 -28.52
C SER A 31 -21.64 28.36 -27.14
N GLU A 32 -20.66 27.50 -26.86
CA GLU A 32 -19.90 27.45 -25.59
C GLU A 32 -19.30 28.82 -25.23
N LYS A 33 -18.82 29.56 -26.23
CA LYS A 33 -18.28 30.91 -26.07
C LYS A 33 -19.35 31.91 -25.60
N THR A 34 -20.57 31.81 -26.15
CA THR A 34 -21.70 32.67 -25.75
C THR A 34 -22.24 32.27 -24.36
N GLU A 35 -22.22 31.01 -24.06
CA GLU A 35 -22.62 30.47 -22.75
C GLU A 35 -21.71 31.01 -21.64
N GLN A 36 -20.39 30.89 -21.80
CA GLN A 36 -19.41 31.42 -20.86
C GLN A 36 -19.51 32.95 -20.70
N LEU A 37 -19.77 33.69 -21.80
CA LEU A 37 -19.93 35.14 -21.76
C LEU A 37 -21.14 35.53 -20.90
N VAL A 38 -22.26 34.87 -21.12
CA VAL A 38 -23.53 35.16 -20.38
C VAL A 38 -23.39 34.80 -18.89
N LEU A 39 -22.82 33.63 -18.56
CA LEU A 39 -22.64 33.22 -17.18
C LEU A 39 -21.68 34.13 -16.40
N ASN A 40 -20.57 34.54 -17.01
CA ASN A 40 -19.63 35.46 -16.38
C ASN A 40 -20.27 36.85 -16.13
N HIS A 41 -21.00 37.35 -17.10
CA HIS A 41 -21.65 38.66 -16.98
C HIS A 41 -22.78 38.66 -15.95
N ALA A 42 -23.63 37.63 -15.95
CA ALA A 42 -24.67 37.44 -14.96
C ALA A 42 -24.14 37.35 -13.53
N LYS A 43 -22.97 36.70 -13.36
CA LYS A 43 -22.26 36.64 -12.08
C LYS A 43 -21.70 38.00 -11.64
N GLN A 44 -21.16 38.79 -12.57
CA GLN A 44 -20.65 40.15 -12.30
C GLN A 44 -21.77 41.10 -11.90
N MET A 45 -22.92 40.96 -12.52
CA MET A 45 -24.12 41.75 -12.18
C MET A 45 -24.80 41.34 -10.87
N GLY A 46 -24.44 40.19 -10.28
CA GLY A 46 -25.04 39.68 -9.06
C GLY A 46 -26.46 39.13 -9.27
N TYR A 47 -26.70 38.42 -10.36
CA TYR A 47 -27.98 37.78 -10.65
C TYR A 47 -28.26 36.63 -9.68
N LYS A 48 -29.13 36.86 -8.69
CA LYS A 48 -29.36 35.99 -7.53
C LYS A 48 -29.80 34.56 -7.85
N GLN A 49 -30.42 34.32 -9.00
CA GLN A 49 -30.82 32.97 -9.39
C GLN A 49 -29.63 32.10 -9.79
N LEU A 50 -28.49 32.68 -10.23
CA LEU A 50 -27.26 31.95 -10.47
C LEU A 50 -26.64 31.42 -9.17
N ASP A 51 -26.74 32.19 -8.08
CA ASP A 51 -26.26 31.73 -6.77
C ASP A 51 -27.13 30.62 -6.20
N GLN A 52 -28.44 30.63 -6.50
CA GLN A 52 -29.34 29.54 -6.12
C GLN A 52 -29.10 28.28 -6.97
N MET A 53 -28.94 28.42 -8.29
CA MET A 53 -28.59 27.29 -9.17
C MET A 53 -27.21 26.69 -8.84
N ASN A 54 -26.21 27.52 -8.52
CA ASN A 54 -24.92 27.06 -8.06
C ASN A 54 -24.98 26.43 -6.65
N GLN A 55 -25.97 26.78 -5.83
CA GLN A 55 -26.23 26.13 -4.54
C GLN A 55 -27.04 24.84 -4.71
N GLU A 56 -27.94 24.80 -5.66
CA GLU A 56 -28.68 23.58 -6.05
C GLU A 56 -27.78 22.60 -6.77
N GLU A 57 -26.91 23.05 -7.69
CA GLU A 57 -25.84 22.22 -8.28
C GLU A 57 -24.81 21.76 -7.22
N LYS A 58 -24.45 22.59 -6.25
CA LYS A 58 -23.63 22.14 -5.11
C LYS A 58 -24.39 21.25 -4.14
N GLN A 59 -25.71 21.32 -4.05
CA GLN A 59 -26.52 20.38 -3.31
C GLN A 59 -26.88 19.13 -4.11
N GLU A 60 -26.99 19.20 -5.43
CA GLU A 60 -27.13 18.02 -6.29
C GLU A 60 -25.80 17.34 -6.61
N THR A 61 -24.66 18.03 -6.57
CA THR A 61 -23.30 17.42 -6.57
C THR A 61 -22.85 16.97 -5.16
N VAL A 62 -23.65 17.09 -4.13
CA VAL A 62 -23.63 16.20 -2.95
C VAL A 62 -24.35 14.87 -3.28
N ILE A 63 -24.35 14.48 -4.54
CA ILE A 63 -24.66 13.15 -4.99
C ILE A 63 -23.55 12.23 -4.49
N ASN A 64 -23.84 11.43 -3.45
CA ASN A 64 -23.29 10.10 -3.26
C ASN A 64 -21.86 9.93 -3.81
N GLU A 65 -20.92 10.84 -3.48
CA GLU A 65 -19.51 10.57 -3.70
C GLU A 65 -19.14 9.43 -2.77
N LYS A 66 -19.13 8.24 -3.34
CA LYS A 66 -18.64 7.06 -2.67
C LYS A 66 -17.22 7.32 -2.24
N SER A 67 -16.91 7.11 -0.98
CA SER A 67 -15.59 7.38 -0.42
C SER A 67 -15.05 6.15 0.27
N LEU A 68 -13.75 5.90 0.06
CA LEU A 68 -12.99 4.89 0.76
C LEU A 68 -11.97 5.58 1.65
N LEU A 69 -11.80 5.09 2.87
CA LEU A 69 -10.76 5.53 3.79
C LEU A 69 -9.58 4.56 3.71
N LEU A 70 -8.43 5.04 3.23
CA LEU A 70 -7.19 4.29 3.29
C LEU A 70 -6.49 4.61 4.60
N VAL A 71 -6.29 3.59 5.43
CA VAL A 71 -5.64 3.68 6.73
C VAL A 71 -4.27 3.02 6.65
N THR A 72 -3.22 3.72 7.08
CA THR A 72 -1.85 3.20 7.09
C THR A 72 -1.08 3.76 8.27
N SER A 73 -0.04 3.07 8.73
CA SER A 73 0.86 3.56 9.79
C SER A 73 1.93 4.53 9.27
N HIS A 74 2.18 4.55 7.96
CA HIS A 74 3.13 5.46 7.31
C HIS A 74 2.84 5.54 5.80
N ILE A 75 3.27 6.63 5.18
CA ILE A 75 3.17 6.74 3.72
C ILE A 75 4.20 5.79 3.09
N PRO A 76 3.77 4.83 2.25
CA PRO A 76 4.70 3.95 1.56
C PRO A 76 5.70 4.76 0.74
N MET A 77 7.01 4.55 0.96
CA MET A 77 8.05 5.21 0.17
C MET A 77 8.19 4.56 -1.21
N ASN A 78 8.85 5.26 -2.16
CA ASN A 78 8.94 4.91 -3.59
C ASN A 78 9.47 3.49 -3.90
N GLN A 79 10.03 2.78 -2.94
CA GLN A 79 10.60 1.44 -3.10
C GLN A 79 9.70 0.32 -2.58
N HIS A 80 8.57 0.63 -1.95
CA HIS A 80 7.66 -0.37 -1.41
C HIS A 80 6.63 -0.85 -2.43
N PHE A 81 6.26 -2.13 -2.31
CA PHE A 81 5.09 -2.72 -2.97
C PHE A 81 3.85 -1.83 -2.83
N GLY A 82 3.65 -1.24 -1.66
CA GLY A 82 2.51 -0.39 -1.34
C GLY A 82 2.30 0.77 -2.31
N VAL A 83 3.36 1.41 -2.85
CA VAL A 83 3.21 2.56 -3.77
C VAL A 83 2.58 2.15 -5.09
N ARG A 84 3.03 1.06 -5.70
CA ARG A 84 2.47 0.58 -6.98
C ARG A 84 1.06 0.03 -6.81
N ALA A 85 0.83 -0.71 -5.72
CA ALA A 85 -0.49 -1.21 -5.37
C ALA A 85 -1.45 -0.05 -5.13
N LEU A 86 -1.02 0.97 -4.39
CA LEU A 86 -1.81 2.17 -4.09
C LEU A 86 -2.15 2.97 -5.36
N ASP A 87 -1.17 3.19 -6.25
CA ASP A 87 -1.41 3.89 -7.52
C ASP A 87 -2.42 3.13 -8.41
N ALA A 88 -2.24 1.82 -8.54
CA ALA A 88 -3.16 0.96 -9.30
C ALA A 88 -4.57 0.95 -8.66
N PHE A 89 -4.64 0.82 -7.35
CA PHE A 89 -5.88 0.87 -6.58
C PHE A 89 -6.59 2.20 -6.79
N GLN A 90 -5.91 3.33 -6.55
CA GLN A 90 -6.50 4.67 -6.70
C GLN A 90 -7.03 4.89 -8.12
N LYS A 91 -6.26 4.53 -9.16
CA LYS A 91 -6.70 4.63 -10.55
C LYS A 91 -7.94 3.80 -10.84
N LYS A 92 -8.04 2.59 -10.26
CA LYS A 92 -9.18 1.72 -10.46
C LYS A 92 -10.43 2.25 -9.76
N VAL A 93 -10.35 2.53 -8.47
CA VAL A 93 -11.53 2.98 -7.68
C VAL A 93 -12.04 4.35 -8.13
N SER A 94 -11.14 5.26 -8.57
CA SER A 94 -11.56 6.54 -9.16
C SER A 94 -12.37 6.38 -10.44
N ARG A 95 -12.08 5.36 -11.26
CA ARG A 95 -12.89 5.04 -12.45
C ARG A 95 -14.29 4.53 -12.10
N GLU A 96 -14.42 3.92 -10.92
CA GLU A 96 -15.70 3.43 -10.37
C GLU A 96 -16.44 4.52 -9.57
N GLY A 97 -15.93 5.77 -9.58
CA GLY A 97 -16.55 6.93 -8.94
C GLY A 97 -16.28 7.06 -7.44
N TYR A 98 -15.28 6.35 -6.90
CA TYR A 98 -14.87 6.49 -5.51
C TYR A 98 -13.79 7.57 -5.33
N ARG A 99 -13.89 8.32 -4.25
CA ARG A 99 -12.77 9.10 -3.69
C ARG A 99 -11.99 8.24 -2.70
N VAL A 100 -10.69 8.49 -2.58
CA VAL A 100 -9.84 7.87 -1.57
C VAL A 100 -9.33 8.95 -0.64
N GLU A 101 -9.70 8.88 0.62
CA GLU A 101 -9.14 9.68 1.71
C GLU A 101 -8.04 8.87 2.38
N ILE A 102 -6.91 9.50 2.73
CA ILE A 102 -5.77 8.81 3.35
C ILE A 102 -5.61 9.30 4.77
N GLU A 103 -5.61 8.38 5.72
CA GLU A 103 -5.35 8.64 7.13
C GLU A 103 -4.10 7.88 7.58
N ILE A 104 -3.15 8.61 8.17
CA ILE A 104 -1.94 8.03 8.73
C ILE A 104 -2.14 7.98 10.23
N VAL A 105 -2.16 6.77 10.77
CA VAL A 105 -2.37 6.53 12.20
C VAL A 105 -1.02 6.36 12.89
N THR A 106 -0.78 7.13 13.93
CA THR A 106 0.45 7.08 14.74
C THR A 106 0.45 5.88 15.69
N GLU A 107 1.63 5.48 16.15
CA GLU A 107 1.77 4.41 17.16
C GLU A 107 1.01 4.72 18.47
N GLU A 108 0.87 5.99 18.82
CA GLU A 108 0.13 6.42 20.02
C GLU A 108 -1.38 6.25 19.80
N GLU A 109 -1.90 6.67 18.64
CA GLU A 109 -3.30 6.49 18.27
C GLU A 109 -3.68 5.01 18.19
N MET A 110 -2.78 4.15 17.64
CA MET A 110 -2.98 2.70 17.62
C MET A 110 -3.05 2.11 19.05
N ARG A 111 -2.11 2.46 19.91
CA ARG A 111 -2.11 1.97 21.32
C ARG A 111 -3.33 2.42 22.12
N MET A 112 -3.92 3.56 21.77
CA MET A 112 -5.13 4.08 22.41
C MET A 112 -6.42 3.59 21.75
N ASN A 113 -6.34 2.77 20.72
CA ASN A 113 -7.48 2.36 19.89
C ASN A 113 -8.31 3.58 19.43
N GLN A 114 -7.63 4.64 18.99
CA GLN A 114 -8.33 5.83 18.49
C GLN A 114 -8.91 5.54 17.10
N VAL A 115 -10.16 5.95 16.92
CA VAL A 115 -10.82 5.83 15.62
C VAL A 115 -10.10 6.73 14.61
N PRO A 116 -9.70 6.22 13.41
CA PRO A 116 -9.10 7.03 12.37
C PRO A 116 -9.98 8.22 11.99
N ARG A 117 -9.38 9.37 11.76
CA ARG A 117 -10.12 10.56 11.34
C ARG A 117 -10.88 10.27 10.05
N GLY A 118 -12.06 10.82 9.94
CA GLY A 118 -12.95 10.58 8.80
C GLY A 118 -13.74 9.27 8.87
N MET A 119 -13.35 8.29 9.67
CA MET A 119 -14.06 7.02 9.78
C MET A 119 -15.48 7.15 10.33
N GLU A 120 -15.72 8.13 11.21
CA GLU A 120 -17.05 8.44 11.72
C GLU A 120 -17.98 9.09 10.68
N ASN A 121 -17.42 9.48 9.52
CA ASN A 121 -18.18 10.08 8.46
C ASN A 121 -19.06 9.00 7.78
N ASP A 122 -20.37 9.22 7.76
CA ASP A 122 -21.34 8.35 7.09
C ASP A 122 -21.09 8.21 5.58
N ARG A 123 -20.25 9.09 5.00
CA ARG A 123 -19.86 9.04 3.59
C ARG A 123 -18.79 8.00 3.27
N ILE A 124 -18.12 7.43 4.28
CA ILE A 124 -17.12 6.39 4.07
C ILE A 124 -17.83 5.05 3.91
N ASP A 125 -17.79 4.51 2.70
CA ASP A 125 -18.40 3.23 2.33
C ASP A 125 -17.58 2.01 2.75
N GLY A 126 -16.25 2.17 2.88
CA GLY A 126 -15.34 1.09 3.27
C GLY A 126 -13.95 1.60 3.64
N ILE A 127 -13.19 0.73 4.27
CA ILE A 127 -11.84 0.99 4.77
C ILE A 127 -10.86 0.08 4.05
N VAL A 128 -9.72 0.62 3.65
CA VAL A 128 -8.59 -0.15 3.09
C VAL A 128 -7.38 0.07 3.96
N CYS A 129 -6.85 -1.00 4.55
CA CYS A 129 -5.68 -0.97 5.42
C CYS A 129 -4.45 -1.48 4.65
N ILE A 130 -3.39 -0.67 4.61
CA ILE A 130 -2.10 -1.03 4.01
C ILE A 130 -1.03 -0.89 5.09
N GLU A 131 -0.20 -1.94 5.26
CA GLU A 131 0.88 -1.95 6.26
C GLU A 131 0.37 -1.68 7.70
N MET A 132 -0.83 -2.18 7.99
CA MET A 132 -1.45 -2.12 9.30
C MET A 132 -1.26 -3.48 9.98
N PHE A 133 -0.16 -3.61 10.73
CA PHE A 133 0.30 -4.89 11.27
C PHE A 133 0.17 -5.01 12.79
N ASP A 134 -0.34 -3.98 13.47
CA ASP A 134 -0.70 -4.08 14.88
C ASP A 134 -1.98 -4.92 15.02
N LYS A 135 -1.89 -6.05 15.73
CA LYS A 135 -3.00 -7.01 15.86
C LYS A 135 -4.18 -6.44 16.64
N GLU A 136 -3.90 -5.73 17.74
CA GLU A 136 -4.94 -5.19 18.62
C GLU A 136 -5.70 -4.08 17.89
N TYR A 137 -4.97 -3.19 17.24
CA TYR A 137 -5.57 -2.12 16.46
C TYR A 137 -6.32 -2.62 15.22
N SER A 138 -5.78 -3.63 14.52
CA SER A 138 -6.47 -4.26 13.39
C SER A 138 -7.79 -4.90 13.82
N THR A 139 -7.81 -5.56 14.97
CA THR A 139 -9.04 -6.12 15.56
C THR A 139 -10.03 -5.02 15.91
N PHE A 140 -9.57 -3.95 16.55
CA PHE A 140 -10.38 -2.77 16.86
C PHE A 140 -11.03 -2.16 15.60
N LEU A 141 -10.28 -2.03 14.50
CA LEU A 141 -10.85 -1.55 13.23
C LEU A 141 -11.94 -2.47 12.69
N CYS A 142 -11.80 -3.81 12.82
CA CYS A 142 -12.82 -4.77 12.38
C CYS A 142 -14.11 -4.67 13.21
N GLU A 143 -14.03 -4.30 14.50
CA GLU A 143 -15.19 -4.11 15.36
C GLU A 143 -16.10 -2.94 14.93
N THR A 144 -15.61 -2.03 14.11
CA THR A 144 -16.37 -0.85 13.63
C THR A 144 -17.51 -1.19 12.68
N LYS A 145 -17.60 -2.44 12.21
CA LYS A 145 -18.64 -2.97 11.31
C LYS A 145 -18.69 -2.34 9.90
N LYS A 146 -17.81 -1.42 9.56
CA LYS A 146 -17.66 -0.98 8.17
C LYS A 146 -16.95 -2.07 7.36
N PRO A 147 -17.26 -2.23 6.07
CA PRO A 147 -16.46 -3.10 5.19
C PRO A 147 -14.99 -2.72 5.27
N ILE A 148 -14.13 -3.68 5.55
CA ILE A 148 -12.68 -3.45 5.72
C ILE A 148 -11.88 -4.45 4.90
N LEU A 149 -10.88 -3.94 4.18
CA LEU A 149 -9.96 -4.71 3.37
C LEU A 149 -8.54 -4.49 3.86
N PHE A 150 -7.85 -5.54 4.27
CA PHE A 150 -6.42 -5.47 4.55
C PHE A 150 -5.60 -5.97 3.35
N ILE A 151 -4.56 -5.22 2.98
CA ILE A 151 -3.52 -5.63 2.04
C ILE A 151 -2.30 -6.05 2.85
N ASP A 152 -2.12 -7.36 3.00
CA ASP A 152 -1.38 -8.03 4.07
C ASP A 152 -2.00 -7.70 5.45
N SER A 153 -1.62 -8.42 6.49
CA SER A 153 -2.27 -8.27 7.80
C SER A 153 -1.30 -8.53 8.95
N ALA A 154 -1.77 -8.22 10.15
CA ALA A 154 -1.16 -8.71 11.37
C ALA A 154 -1.13 -10.25 11.38
N VAL A 155 -0.14 -10.82 12.06
CA VAL A 155 -0.11 -12.26 12.33
C VAL A 155 -1.31 -12.64 13.21
N GLU A 156 -2.02 -13.71 12.86
CA GLU A 156 -3.17 -14.23 13.64
C GLU A 156 -4.33 -13.22 13.79
N ILE A 157 -4.63 -12.43 12.76
CA ILE A 157 -5.87 -11.63 12.73
C ILE A 157 -7.07 -12.59 12.78
N ASP A 158 -8.12 -12.20 13.51
CA ASP A 158 -9.35 -13.00 13.58
C ASP A 158 -10.14 -12.87 12.26
N GLU A 159 -10.10 -13.92 11.45
CA GLU A 159 -10.80 -13.98 10.16
C GLU A 159 -12.31 -14.28 10.31
N SER A 160 -12.83 -14.39 11.51
CA SER A 160 -14.27 -14.62 11.74
C SER A 160 -15.13 -13.36 11.58
N PHE A 161 -14.51 -12.18 11.48
CA PHE A 161 -15.23 -10.94 11.21
C PHE A 161 -15.88 -10.97 9.83
N THR A 162 -17.20 -10.76 9.77
CA THR A 162 -17.98 -10.83 8.51
C THR A 162 -17.81 -9.63 7.59
N ASN A 163 -17.22 -8.57 8.09
CA ASN A 163 -16.92 -7.32 7.36
C ASN A 163 -15.45 -7.23 6.93
N LEU A 164 -14.65 -8.26 7.16
CA LEU A 164 -13.23 -8.33 6.84
C LEU A 164 -12.97 -9.10 5.55
N ASP A 165 -12.23 -8.47 4.65
CA ASP A 165 -11.59 -9.11 3.51
C ASP A 165 -10.06 -8.96 3.58
N LEU A 166 -9.33 -9.97 3.06
CA LEU A 166 -7.86 -9.98 3.04
C LEU A 166 -7.35 -10.15 1.61
N ILE A 167 -6.42 -9.29 1.20
CA ILE A 167 -5.58 -9.53 0.02
C ILE A 167 -4.20 -9.94 0.51
N LEU A 168 -3.84 -11.18 0.26
CA LEU A 168 -2.57 -11.76 0.68
C LEU A 168 -1.75 -12.13 -0.55
N MET A 169 -0.43 -12.00 -0.44
CA MET A 169 0.49 -12.54 -1.44
C MET A 169 0.68 -14.03 -1.22
N GLU A 170 1.04 -14.75 -2.28
CA GLU A 170 1.51 -16.12 -2.15
C GLU A 170 2.93 -16.12 -1.56
N ASN A 171 3.07 -16.55 -0.33
CA ASN A 171 4.32 -16.50 0.42
C ASN A 171 4.97 -17.87 0.62
N GLN A 172 4.19 -18.94 0.60
CA GLN A 172 4.65 -20.27 1.04
C GLN A 172 5.27 -21.09 -0.09
N ASN A 173 4.64 -21.10 -1.27
CA ASN A 173 5.08 -21.95 -2.37
C ASN A 173 6.40 -21.42 -2.98
N SER A 174 6.48 -20.11 -3.19
CA SER A 174 7.69 -19.46 -3.74
C SER A 174 8.92 -19.74 -2.87
N ILE A 175 8.79 -19.52 -1.55
CA ILE A 175 9.86 -19.82 -0.59
C ILE A 175 10.17 -21.33 -0.57
N SER A 176 9.16 -22.18 -0.58
CA SER A 176 9.35 -23.64 -0.58
C SER A 176 10.16 -24.11 -1.79
N ILE A 177 9.90 -23.55 -2.97
CA ILE A 177 10.63 -23.85 -4.20
C ILE A 177 12.10 -23.41 -4.08
N LEU A 178 12.35 -22.17 -3.62
CA LEU A 178 13.70 -21.64 -3.46
C LEU A 178 14.52 -22.47 -2.46
N VAL A 179 13.97 -22.76 -1.30
CA VAL A 179 14.63 -23.55 -0.26
C VAL A 179 14.96 -24.97 -0.75
N ARG A 180 14.01 -25.63 -1.45
CA ARG A 180 14.25 -26.96 -2.04
C ARG A 180 15.40 -26.93 -3.04
N ARG A 181 15.43 -25.95 -3.94
CA ARG A 181 16.54 -25.79 -4.89
C ARG A 181 17.89 -25.66 -4.20
N MET A 182 17.96 -24.92 -3.09
CA MET A 182 19.21 -24.81 -2.32
C MET A 182 19.58 -26.15 -1.66
N ILE A 183 18.61 -26.89 -1.13
CA ILE A 183 18.84 -28.23 -0.58
C ILE A 183 19.34 -29.18 -1.67
N ASP A 184 18.74 -29.17 -2.86
CA ASP A 184 19.12 -30.00 -4.02
C ASP A 184 20.51 -29.63 -4.53
N ALA A 185 20.92 -28.36 -4.43
CA ALA A 185 22.26 -27.87 -4.71
C ALA A 185 23.31 -28.28 -3.62
N GLY A 186 22.89 -28.98 -2.58
CA GLY A 186 23.80 -29.53 -1.56
C GLY A 186 23.96 -28.68 -0.29
N TYR A 187 23.34 -27.52 -0.20
CA TYR A 187 23.39 -26.67 1.02
C TYR A 187 22.67 -27.33 2.20
N ARG A 188 23.23 -27.19 3.40
CA ARG A 188 22.67 -27.82 4.61
C ARG A 188 22.57 -26.87 5.81
N LYS A 189 23.20 -25.71 5.77
CA LYS A 189 23.12 -24.71 6.83
C LYS A 189 22.29 -23.52 6.34
N PHE A 190 21.18 -23.30 6.97
CA PHE A 190 20.23 -22.25 6.59
C PHE A 190 19.96 -21.32 7.76
N GLY A 191 19.63 -20.07 7.46
CA GLY A 191 19.14 -19.09 8.42
C GLY A 191 18.08 -18.19 7.81
N PHE A 192 17.14 -17.75 8.62
CA PHE A 192 16.14 -16.76 8.24
C PHE A 192 16.52 -15.39 8.81
N VAL A 193 16.26 -14.33 8.04
CA VAL A 193 16.49 -12.95 8.47
C VAL A 193 15.23 -12.16 8.31
N GLY A 194 14.62 -11.78 9.43
CA GLY A 194 13.37 -11.02 9.49
C GLY A 194 12.62 -11.23 10.78
N ASP A 195 11.83 -10.23 11.18
CA ASP A 195 10.90 -10.36 12.30
C ASP A 195 9.70 -11.21 11.89
N LYS A 196 9.68 -12.46 12.33
CA LYS A 196 8.61 -13.42 12.01
C LYS A 196 7.23 -13.08 12.62
N LYS A 197 7.15 -12.03 13.44
CA LYS A 197 5.90 -11.54 14.01
C LYS A 197 5.49 -10.18 13.46
N HIS A 198 6.26 -9.63 12.54
CA HIS A 198 5.97 -8.30 11.98
C HIS A 198 4.64 -8.26 11.23
N CYS A 199 4.45 -9.16 10.27
CA CYS A 199 3.23 -9.26 9.47
C CYS A 199 3.01 -10.71 9.01
N ARG A 200 1.83 -11.00 8.50
CA ARG A 200 1.45 -12.34 8.05
C ARG A 200 2.36 -12.86 6.94
N SER A 201 2.72 -12.04 5.97
CA SER A 201 3.60 -12.47 4.89
C SER A 201 4.99 -12.89 5.38
N PHE A 202 5.57 -12.21 6.38
CA PHE A 202 6.85 -12.61 6.97
C PHE A 202 6.72 -13.92 7.74
N HIS A 203 5.65 -14.07 8.48
CA HIS A 203 5.36 -15.28 9.23
C HIS A 203 5.22 -16.51 8.31
N GLU A 204 4.40 -16.40 7.26
CA GLU A 204 4.18 -17.47 6.28
C GLU A 204 5.47 -17.88 5.55
N ARG A 205 6.35 -16.91 5.24
CA ARG A 205 7.66 -17.17 4.64
C ARG A 205 8.57 -17.94 5.59
N TRP A 206 8.60 -17.53 6.87
CA TRP A 206 9.35 -18.24 7.91
C TRP A 206 8.82 -19.66 8.11
N GLU A 207 7.50 -19.86 8.25
CA GLU A 207 6.88 -21.17 8.39
C GLU A 207 7.17 -22.09 7.19
N ALA A 208 7.16 -21.55 5.97
CA ALA A 208 7.49 -22.31 4.78
C ALA A 208 8.93 -22.81 4.83
N CYS A 209 9.88 -21.97 5.27
CA CYS A 209 11.28 -22.35 5.46
C CYS A 209 11.39 -23.47 6.51
N ASP A 210 10.86 -23.25 7.69
CA ASP A 210 10.94 -24.21 8.81
C ASP A 210 10.37 -25.57 8.43
N ARG A 211 9.18 -25.57 7.81
CA ARG A 211 8.50 -26.79 7.34
C ARG A 211 9.34 -27.57 6.33
N ILE A 212 9.96 -26.90 5.34
CA ILE A 212 10.75 -27.60 4.31
C ILE A 212 12.07 -28.11 4.88
N LEU A 213 12.76 -27.30 5.69
CA LEU A 213 14.03 -27.68 6.31
C LEU A 213 13.85 -28.83 7.30
N THR A 214 12.81 -28.78 8.11
CA THR A 214 12.43 -29.87 9.03
C THR A 214 12.18 -31.17 8.28
N LYS A 215 11.40 -31.14 7.17
CA LYS A 215 11.17 -32.31 6.32
C LYS A 215 12.46 -32.88 5.69
N ALA A 216 13.44 -32.03 5.42
CA ALA A 216 14.76 -32.40 4.89
C ALA A 216 15.72 -32.87 5.99
N GLY A 217 15.30 -32.92 7.26
CA GLY A 217 16.14 -33.31 8.40
C GLY A 217 17.17 -32.25 8.84
N ILE A 218 17.01 -31.00 8.39
CA ILE A 218 17.87 -29.86 8.76
C ILE A 218 17.31 -29.22 10.02
N LYS A 219 18.00 -29.40 11.16
CA LYS A 219 17.46 -29.06 12.49
C LYS A 219 18.04 -27.75 13.08
N ASP A 220 19.11 -27.22 12.54
CA ASP A 220 19.86 -26.09 13.13
C ASP A 220 19.46 -24.73 12.54
N PHE A 221 18.31 -24.65 11.90
CA PHE A 221 17.79 -23.46 11.22
C PHE A 221 17.74 -22.22 12.14
N GLU A 222 17.26 -22.38 13.37
CA GLU A 222 17.20 -21.27 14.32
C GLU A 222 18.58 -20.75 14.74
N LYS A 223 19.59 -21.61 14.81
CA LYS A 223 20.95 -21.22 15.19
C LYS A 223 21.62 -20.28 14.20
N GLY A 224 21.20 -20.34 12.93
CA GLY A 224 21.66 -19.46 11.85
C GLY A 224 20.72 -18.30 11.55
N SER A 225 19.63 -18.13 12.33
CA SER A 225 18.57 -17.16 12.02
C SER A 225 18.70 -15.88 12.85
N VAL A 226 18.34 -14.75 12.25
CA VAL A 226 18.20 -13.45 12.89
C VAL A 226 16.71 -13.11 12.90
N CYS A 227 16.01 -13.46 14.00
CA CYS A 227 14.55 -13.33 14.16
C CYS A 227 14.17 -12.45 15.37
N ALA A 228 14.90 -11.34 15.58
CA ALA A 228 14.55 -10.39 16.65
C ALA A 228 13.21 -9.72 16.39
N LEU A 229 12.44 -9.50 17.46
CA LEU A 229 11.12 -8.87 17.38
C LEU A 229 11.25 -7.33 17.38
N ASP A 230 11.80 -6.77 16.32
CA ASP A 230 11.89 -5.32 16.12
C ASP A 230 12.21 -5.03 14.65
N GLN A 231 11.18 -4.95 13.83
CA GLN A 231 11.33 -4.74 12.38
C GLN A 231 12.15 -3.48 12.03
N LYS A 232 12.06 -2.41 12.83
CA LYS A 232 12.80 -1.17 12.55
C LYS A 232 14.32 -1.34 12.53
N LYS A 233 14.85 -2.32 13.26
CA LYS A 233 16.29 -2.60 13.32
C LYS A 233 16.84 -3.30 12.08
N TYR A 234 15.97 -3.97 11.31
CA TYR A 234 16.42 -4.70 10.13
C TYR A 234 16.93 -3.79 8.99
N ASN A 235 16.67 -2.51 9.05
CA ASN A 235 17.22 -1.51 8.12
C ASN A 235 18.57 -0.94 8.56
N ASP A 236 19.05 -1.28 9.78
CA ASP A 236 20.37 -0.89 10.29
C ASP A 236 21.40 -1.98 10.03
N TYR A 237 22.29 -1.76 9.04
CA TYR A 237 23.34 -2.72 8.71
C TYR A 237 24.36 -2.93 9.87
N ARG A 238 24.59 -1.92 10.73
CA ARG A 238 25.52 -2.06 11.87
C ARG A 238 24.94 -2.99 12.92
N TRP A 239 23.65 -2.85 13.20
CA TRP A 239 22.94 -3.80 14.05
C TRP A 239 22.97 -5.20 13.42
N MET A 240 22.75 -5.33 12.11
CA MET A 240 22.81 -6.60 11.38
C MET A 240 24.20 -7.24 11.48
N CYS A 241 25.30 -6.48 11.31
CA CYS A 241 26.68 -6.97 11.51
C CYS A 241 26.86 -7.59 12.90
N LYS A 242 26.34 -6.91 13.95
CA LYS A 242 26.42 -7.43 15.32
C LYS A 242 25.65 -8.75 15.43
N ARG A 243 24.42 -8.81 14.92
CA ARG A 243 23.60 -10.02 15.00
C ARG A 243 24.21 -11.21 14.26
N ILE A 244 24.79 -10.99 13.08
CA ILE A 244 25.47 -12.05 12.32
C ILE A 244 26.67 -12.60 13.10
N LYS A 245 27.49 -11.74 13.72
CA LYS A 245 28.63 -12.17 14.54
C LYS A 245 28.24 -12.94 15.80
N GLU A 246 27.02 -12.76 16.29
CA GLU A 246 26.48 -13.46 17.46
C GLU A 246 25.80 -14.78 17.12
N LEU A 247 25.66 -15.13 15.84
CA LEU A 247 25.05 -16.40 15.45
C LEU A 247 25.84 -17.60 15.96
N ALA A 248 25.14 -18.59 16.49
CA ALA A 248 25.76 -19.84 16.92
C ALA A 248 26.28 -20.69 15.73
N MET A 249 25.75 -20.42 14.54
CA MET A 249 26.16 -21.08 13.30
C MET A 249 26.05 -20.06 12.16
N LEU A 250 27.13 -19.85 11.40
CA LEU A 250 27.04 -19.11 10.14
C LEU A 250 26.40 -20.02 9.09
N PRO A 251 25.24 -19.63 8.50
CA PRO A 251 24.58 -20.42 7.47
C PRO A 251 25.28 -20.28 6.11
N ASP A 252 25.13 -21.32 5.26
CA ASP A 252 25.55 -21.27 3.86
C ASP A 252 24.55 -20.42 3.03
N VAL A 253 23.27 -20.39 3.47
CA VAL A 253 22.17 -19.68 2.80
C VAL A 253 21.33 -18.91 3.82
N PHE A 254 21.23 -17.62 3.64
CA PHE A 254 20.25 -16.79 4.31
C PHE A 254 18.99 -16.62 3.46
N ILE A 255 17.82 -16.76 4.09
CA ILE A 255 16.51 -16.48 3.52
C ILE A 255 15.98 -15.23 4.18
N CYS A 256 15.86 -14.14 3.42
CA CYS A 256 15.39 -12.86 3.93
C CYS A 256 13.88 -12.73 3.78
N ALA A 257 13.24 -12.14 4.77
CA ALA A 257 11.79 -11.94 4.75
C ALA A 257 11.33 -11.02 3.60
N ASN A 258 12.16 -10.05 3.19
CA ASN A 258 11.94 -9.22 2.00
C ASN A 258 13.26 -8.72 1.41
N ASP A 259 13.18 -7.98 0.30
CA ASP A 259 14.33 -7.46 -0.43
C ASP A 259 15.12 -6.40 0.33
N GLU A 260 14.47 -5.53 1.10
CA GLU A 260 15.14 -4.50 1.90
C GLU A 260 16.04 -5.12 2.96
N ILE A 261 15.55 -6.16 3.63
CA ILE A 261 16.34 -6.93 4.59
C ILE A 261 17.52 -7.62 3.87
N ALA A 262 17.31 -8.15 2.66
CA ALA A 262 18.38 -8.76 1.88
C ALA A 262 19.47 -7.76 1.52
N VAL A 263 19.12 -6.55 1.10
CA VAL A 263 20.09 -5.47 0.82
C VAL A 263 20.89 -5.12 2.07
N THR A 264 20.22 -4.96 3.19
CA THR A 264 20.86 -4.65 4.48
C THR A 264 21.79 -5.79 4.92
N LEU A 265 21.35 -7.05 4.77
CA LEU A 265 22.13 -8.23 5.07
C LEU A 265 23.40 -8.31 4.20
N ILE A 266 23.27 -8.14 2.88
CA ILE A 266 24.41 -8.17 1.95
C ILE A 266 25.43 -7.10 2.32
N ARG A 267 24.98 -5.88 2.64
CA ARG A 267 25.86 -4.83 3.12
C ARG A 267 26.57 -5.22 4.42
N ALA A 268 25.84 -5.80 5.37
CA ALA A 268 26.41 -6.23 6.65
C ALA A 268 27.43 -7.38 6.48
N LEU A 269 27.16 -8.34 5.60
CA LEU A 269 28.08 -9.44 5.28
C LEU A 269 29.38 -8.89 4.69
N ARG A 270 29.31 -7.98 3.72
CA ARG A 270 30.49 -7.32 3.13
C ARG A 270 31.32 -6.55 4.17
N GLU A 271 30.66 -5.84 5.08
CA GLU A 271 31.33 -5.09 6.16
C GLU A 271 32.12 -5.99 7.11
N ILE A 272 31.68 -7.23 7.31
CA ILE A 272 32.36 -8.21 8.15
C ILE A 272 33.34 -9.13 7.37
N GLY A 273 33.55 -8.83 6.07
CA GLY A 273 34.54 -9.53 5.23
C GLY A 273 34.01 -10.78 4.55
N LEU A 274 32.70 -10.98 4.47
CA LEU A 274 32.07 -12.09 3.74
C LEU A 274 31.53 -11.62 2.39
N THR A 275 31.73 -12.40 1.37
CA THR A 275 31.26 -12.14 0.01
C THR A 275 29.97 -12.91 -0.28
N VAL A 276 29.07 -12.25 -1.04
CA VAL A 276 27.83 -12.84 -1.55
C VAL A 276 27.92 -12.80 -3.07
N PRO A 277 27.82 -13.94 -3.76
CA PRO A 277 27.35 -15.26 -3.28
C PRO A 277 28.47 -16.26 -2.90
N GLU A 278 29.74 -15.90 -2.90
CA GLU A 278 30.87 -16.85 -2.81
C GLU A 278 30.91 -17.55 -1.44
N ASP A 279 31.00 -16.76 -0.35
CA ASP A 279 31.08 -17.30 1.01
C ASP A 279 29.70 -17.69 1.56
N VAL A 280 28.68 -16.87 1.26
CA VAL A 280 27.30 -17.03 1.75
C VAL A 280 26.31 -16.68 0.65
N LYS A 281 25.23 -17.43 0.52
CA LYS A 281 24.10 -17.11 -0.36
C LYS A 281 23.06 -16.30 0.39
N ALA A 282 22.44 -15.33 -0.28
CA ALA A 282 21.28 -14.60 0.22
C ALA A 282 20.14 -14.68 -0.79
N ILE A 283 18.97 -15.11 -0.35
CA ILE A 283 17.74 -15.18 -1.15
C ILE A 283 16.64 -14.41 -0.44
N ALA A 284 15.76 -13.78 -1.19
CA ALA A 284 14.62 -13.06 -0.66
C ALA A 284 13.36 -13.40 -1.46
N ALA A 285 12.22 -13.34 -0.79
CA ALA A 285 10.93 -13.33 -1.44
C ALA A 285 10.50 -11.86 -1.57
N GLY A 286 10.72 -11.25 -2.70
CA GLY A 286 10.43 -9.84 -2.90
C GLY A 286 10.36 -9.44 -4.37
N TRP A 287 10.19 -8.16 -4.61
CA TRP A 287 9.92 -7.58 -5.93
C TRP A 287 11.18 -7.35 -6.76
N LYS A 288 11.05 -7.54 -8.07
CA LYS A 288 12.09 -7.39 -9.10
C LYS A 288 12.90 -6.10 -9.06
N ASP A 289 12.38 -5.03 -8.47
CA ASP A 289 12.92 -3.68 -8.69
C ASP A 289 14.00 -3.26 -7.70
N ILE A 290 14.08 -3.86 -6.49
CA ILE A 290 15.10 -3.48 -5.50
C ILE A 290 16.45 -4.16 -5.81
N ILE A 291 16.40 -5.40 -6.27
CA ILE A 291 17.63 -6.13 -6.63
C ILE A 291 18.24 -5.60 -7.94
N ALA A 292 17.42 -5.05 -8.84
CA ALA A 292 17.88 -4.40 -10.08
C ALA A 292 18.67 -3.09 -9.85
N THR A 293 18.63 -2.51 -8.65
CA THR A 293 19.40 -1.31 -8.29
C THR A 293 20.77 -1.61 -7.71
N ILE A 294 21.09 -2.88 -7.45
CA ILE A 294 22.46 -3.30 -7.08
C ILE A 294 23.18 -3.64 -8.37
N ASP A 295 23.94 -2.68 -8.92
CA ASP A 295 24.81 -2.80 -10.11
C ASP A 295 25.96 -3.80 -9.87
N ASP A 296 25.63 -5.11 -9.76
CA ASP A 296 26.61 -6.17 -9.60
C ASP A 296 26.22 -7.34 -10.52
N PRO A 297 27.04 -7.72 -11.50
CA PRO A 297 26.76 -8.83 -12.42
C PRO A 297 26.51 -10.17 -11.72
N VAL A 298 26.96 -10.34 -10.48
CA VAL A 298 26.70 -11.54 -9.66
C VAL A 298 25.24 -11.63 -9.23
N ASN A 299 24.56 -10.49 -9.03
CA ASN A 299 23.15 -10.45 -8.70
C ASN A 299 22.23 -10.87 -9.86
N GLN A 300 22.68 -10.78 -11.12
CA GLN A 300 21.90 -11.23 -12.27
C GLN A 300 21.63 -12.74 -12.25
N THR A 301 22.52 -13.54 -11.70
CA THR A 301 22.33 -15.00 -11.59
C THR A 301 21.28 -15.33 -10.52
N PHE A 302 21.22 -14.56 -9.43
CA PHE A 302 20.19 -14.69 -8.40
C PHE A 302 18.83 -14.15 -8.87
N LEU A 303 18.83 -13.05 -9.61
CA LEU A 303 17.65 -12.52 -10.28
C LEU A 303 17.06 -13.54 -11.26
N GLN A 304 17.86 -14.25 -12.03
CA GLN A 304 17.39 -15.32 -12.91
C GLN A 304 16.74 -16.47 -12.14
N ALA A 305 17.29 -16.87 -10.98
CA ALA A 305 16.68 -17.90 -10.14
C ALA A 305 15.36 -17.43 -9.50
N ALA A 306 15.24 -16.17 -9.09
CA ALA A 306 14.01 -15.56 -8.60
C ALA A 306 13.02 -15.27 -9.74
N HIS A 307 13.48 -14.91 -10.93
CA HIS A 307 12.67 -14.64 -12.11
C HIS A 307 11.91 -15.85 -12.66
N VAL A 308 12.45 -17.06 -12.52
CA VAL A 308 11.77 -18.29 -12.97
C VAL A 308 10.49 -18.55 -12.17
N THR A 309 10.38 -18.01 -10.96
CA THR A 309 9.20 -18.23 -10.08
C THR A 309 8.08 -17.22 -10.31
N LEU A 310 8.31 -16.14 -11.08
CA LEU A 310 7.33 -15.06 -11.30
C LEU A 310 6.85 -14.96 -12.76
N ALA A 311 7.33 -15.84 -13.64
CA ALA A 311 6.98 -15.84 -15.06
C ALA A 311 6.04 -17.00 -15.47
N GLU A 312 5.63 -17.85 -14.54
CA GLU A 312 4.56 -18.83 -14.64
C GLU A 312 3.41 -18.47 -13.70
#